data_c8e55ed74707f4b503af65849ebfcc6a
#
_entry.id   c8e55ed74707f4b503af65849ebfcc6a
#
_cell.length_a   1.000
_cell.length_b   1.000
_cell.length_c   1.000
_cell.angle_alpha   90.00
_cell.angle_beta   90.00
_cell.angle_gamma   90.00
#
_symmetry.space_group_name_H-M   'P 1'
#
loop_
_entity.id
_entity.type
_entity.pdbx_description
1 polymer ?
#
loop_
_entity_poly.entity_id
_entity_poly.type
_entity_poly.pdbx_seq_one_letter_code
_entity_poly.pdbx_strand_id
1 'polypeptide(L)'
;MNPNKRLLSLDVLRGITVAGMILVNNTGKCGYNFAAFAHAKWDGFSPADLVFPMFMFLMGISTYISLCKYNFQCRPAIAKIIKRSLLLIFIGLVMEWFITSIDSGNYFDLSQLRLMGVMQRLGICYGITALLAVTIPHKRFMPLAIILLVVYFIFQLFGNGFEKSVDNIVGMIDSAILGANHMYLQGRQFVDPEGILSTIPAVSQVMIGFVCGKIIIDIKDNDRRMLNLFLIGTTLLFVGYLLSYACPLNKRLWSPSFVLLTCGIAALSLALLLYIIDVKQNKKWFSFFEAFGANPLVIYVFSCIAGGLLVHWHIHTAVFSNLLNPLFGNYFGSFMYGVFFLLFNGLLGYVLLKRKIYIKL
;
A
#
# COMPACT_ATOMS: atom_id res chain seq x y z
N MET A 1 20.17 14.05 10.54
CA MET A 1 18.88 14.58 11.07
C MET A 1 18.64 13.96 12.43
N ASN A 2 18.06 14.68 13.39
CA ASN A 2 17.68 14.02 14.63
C ASN A 2 16.55 13.02 14.31
N PRO A 3 16.71 11.70 14.56
CA PRO A 3 15.71 10.69 14.23
C PRO A 3 14.37 10.88 14.94
N ASN A 4 14.33 11.81 15.88
CA ASN A 4 13.11 12.20 16.60
C ASN A 4 12.34 13.37 15.93
N LYS A 5 12.94 14.06 14.94
CA LYS A 5 12.25 15.14 14.24
C LYS A 5 11.36 14.52 13.14
N ARG A 6 10.07 14.74 13.26
CA ARG A 6 9.06 14.29 12.30
C ARG A 6 9.30 14.95 10.94
N LEU A 7 9.32 14.16 9.87
CA LEU A 7 9.48 14.64 8.50
C LEU A 7 8.09 14.86 7.89
N LEU A 8 7.70 16.14 7.75
CA LEU A 8 6.35 16.49 7.32
C LEU A 8 6.05 16.02 5.90
N SER A 9 7.00 16.11 4.97
CA SER A 9 6.86 15.62 3.60
C SER A 9 6.53 14.11 3.53
N LEU A 10 7.14 13.30 4.42
CA LEU A 10 6.84 11.87 4.51
C LEU A 10 5.43 11.61 5.03
N ASP A 11 4.98 12.36 6.05
CA ASP A 11 3.63 12.23 6.59
C ASP A 11 2.58 12.67 5.56
N VAL A 12 2.84 13.77 4.85
CA VAL A 12 1.97 14.25 3.77
C VAL A 12 1.86 13.23 2.65
N LEU A 13 2.99 12.66 2.18
CA LEU A 13 2.94 11.64 1.12
C LEU A 13 2.17 10.39 1.57
N ARG A 14 2.37 9.97 2.82
CA ARG A 14 1.60 8.87 3.41
C ARG A 14 0.11 9.21 3.47
N GLY A 15 -0.24 10.45 3.81
CA GLY A 15 -1.61 10.94 3.80
C GLY A 15 -2.23 10.96 2.40
N ILE A 16 -1.49 11.39 1.38
CA ILE A 16 -1.93 11.35 -0.02
C ILE A 16 -2.23 9.89 -0.43
N THR A 17 -1.37 8.94 -0.05
CA THR A 17 -1.60 7.53 -0.39
C THR A 17 -2.84 6.95 0.29
N VAL A 18 -3.05 7.24 1.58
CA VAL A 18 -4.25 6.76 2.30
C VAL A 18 -5.52 7.42 1.76
N ALA A 19 -5.49 8.74 1.52
CA ALA A 19 -6.59 9.46 0.91
C ALA A 19 -6.94 8.89 -0.48
N GLY A 20 -5.92 8.60 -1.30
CA GLY A 20 -6.07 7.94 -2.58
C GLY A 20 -6.67 6.54 -2.46
N MET A 21 -6.22 5.70 -1.51
CA MET A 21 -6.80 4.37 -1.27
C MET A 21 -8.29 4.46 -0.90
N ILE A 22 -8.67 5.40 -0.02
CA ILE A 22 -10.06 5.59 0.38
C ILE A 22 -10.91 6.01 -0.81
N LEU A 23 -10.43 6.96 -1.62
CA LEU A 23 -11.16 7.46 -2.79
C LEU A 23 -11.36 6.37 -3.85
N VAL A 24 -10.33 5.58 -4.14
CA VAL A 24 -10.35 4.54 -5.17
C VAL A 24 -11.21 3.34 -4.76
N ASN A 25 -11.14 2.95 -3.49
CA ASN A 25 -11.85 1.75 -3.00
C ASN A 25 -13.32 1.99 -2.66
N ASN A 26 -13.76 3.26 -2.54
CA ASN A 26 -15.11 3.62 -2.10
C ASN A 26 -15.80 4.53 -3.11
N THR A 27 -15.98 4.06 -4.34
CA THR A 27 -16.73 4.76 -5.38
C THR A 27 -18.22 4.44 -5.29
N GLY A 28 -19.09 5.32 -5.81
CA GLY A 28 -20.54 5.21 -5.64
C GLY A 28 -21.18 4.02 -6.36
N LYS A 29 -20.63 3.59 -7.51
CA LYS A 29 -21.10 2.40 -8.22
C LYS A 29 -19.98 1.76 -9.04
N CYS A 30 -19.80 0.46 -8.86
CA CYS A 30 -18.85 -0.31 -9.65
C CYS A 30 -19.16 -0.20 -11.15
N GLY A 31 -18.13 0.02 -11.97
CA GLY A 31 -18.26 0.19 -13.41
C GLY A 31 -18.46 1.64 -13.88
N TYR A 32 -18.79 2.58 -13.01
CA TYR A 32 -18.88 4.01 -13.32
C TYR A 32 -17.73 4.81 -12.69
N ASN A 33 -16.51 4.37 -12.93
CA ASN A 33 -15.31 5.06 -12.46
C ASN A 33 -14.59 5.72 -13.63
N PHE A 34 -14.11 6.95 -13.44
CA PHE A 34 -13.17 7.54 -14.39
C PHE A 34 -11.91 6.66 -14.47
N ALA A 35 -11.30 6.58 -15.65
CA ALA A 35 -10.16 5.69 -15.91
C ALA A 35 -8.99 5.86 -14.90
N ALA A 36 -8.76 7.08 -14.43
CA ALA A 36 -7.72 7.35 -13.42
C ALA A 36 -8.01 6.73 -12.04
N PHE A 37 -9.28 6.48 -11.71
CA PHE A 37 -9.73 5.90 -10.44
C PHE A 37 -10.17 4.43 -10.57
N ALA A 38 -10.00 3.85 -11.75
CA ALA A 38 -10.26 2.44 -12.00
C ALA A 38 -8.93 1.66 -12.04
N HIS A 39 -8.89 0.51 -11.39
CA HIS A 39 -7.75 -0.40 -11.49
C HIS A 39 -7.65 -1.02 -12.89
N ALA A 40 -6.43 -1.23 -13.36
CA ALA A 40 -6.18 -1.99 -14.58
C ALA A 40 -6.80 -3.40 -14.46
N LYS A 41 -7.46 -3.86 -15.55
CA LYS A 41 -8.16 -5.15 -15.53
C LYS A 41 -7.21 -6.33 -15.38
N TRP A 42 -6.09 -6.30 -16.07
CA TRP A 42 -5.00 -7.25 -16.01
C TRP A 42 -3.69 -6.52 -16.24
N ASP A 43 -3.17 -6.48 -17.44
CA ASP A 43 -1.98 -5.70 -17.78
C ASP A 43 -2.30 -4.21 -17.89
N GLY A 44 -1.34 -3.40 -17.51
CA GLY A 44 -1.42 -1.95 -17.53
C GLY A 44 -1.22 -1.30 -16.17
N PHE A 45 -1.31 0.01 -16.16
CA PHE A 45 -1.08 0.84 -15.00
C PHE A 45 -2.02 2.04 -15.02
N SER A 46 -2.70 2.27 -13.91
CA SER A 46 -3.51 3.46 -13.67
C SER A 46 -3.03 4.19 -12.41
N PRO A 47 -3.37 5.47 -12.22
CA PRO A 47 -3.08 6.17 -10.97
C PRO A 47 -3.66 5.47 -9.73
N ALA A 48 -4.81 4.78 -9.88
CA ALA A 48 -5.40 3.96 -8.82
C ALA A 48 -4.49 2.81 -8.37
N ASP A 49 -3.68 2.27 -9.27
CA ASP A 49 -2.78 1.16 -8.95
C ASP A 49 -1.53 1.60 -8.18
N LEU A 50 -1.25 2.90 -8.11
CA LEU A 50 -0.08 3.45 -7.45
C LEU A 50 -0.22 3.51 -5.92
N VAL A 51 -1.42 3.67 -5.39
CA VAL A 51 -1.65 4.05 -4.00
C VAL A 51 -1.14 3.01 -2.99
N PHE A 52 -1.43 1.74 -3.17
CA PHE A 52 -0.98 0.69 -2.25
C PHE A 52 0.53 0.39 -2.37
N PRO A 53 1.12 0.23 -3.56
CA PRO A 53 2.58 0.12 -3.71
C PRO A 53 3.35 1.29 -3.10
N MET A 54 2.89 2.51 -3.30
CA MET A 54 3.51 3.70 -2.70
C MET A 54 3.46 3.64 -1.16
N PHE A 55 2.35 3.18 -0.58
CA PHE A 55 2.24 3.00 0.87
C PHE A 55 3.24 1.95 1.39
N MET A 56 3.45 0.85 0.66
CA MET A 56 4.45 -0.16 1.02
C MET A 56 5.89 0.39 0.95
N PHE A 57 6.21 1.17 -0.07
CA PHE A 57 7.50 1.87 -0.17
C PHE A 57 7.71 2.81 1.05
N LEU A 58 6.70 3.61 1.42
CA LEU A 58 6.74 4.50 2.59
C LEU A 58 6.84 3.74 3.91
N MET A 59 6.27 2.54 3.98
CA MET A 59 6.46 1.63 5.12
C MET A 59 7.94 1.23 5.25
N GLY A 60 8.64 0.97 4.16
CA GLY A 60 10.08 0.70 4.15
C GLY A 60 10.89 1.86 4.73
N ILE A 61 10.63 3.09 4.30
CA ILE A 61 11.25 4.31 4.86
C ILE A 61 11.00 4.39 6.37
N SER A 62 9.75 4.19 6.77
CA SER A 62 9.34 4.26 8.18
C SER A 62 9.99 3.18 9.03
N THR A 63 10.23 2.01 8.45
CA THR A 63 10.95 0.90 9.10
C THR A 63 12.39 1.28 9.40
N TYR A 64 13.10 1.89 8.43
CA TYR A 64 14.45 2.39 8.67
C TYR A 64 14.47 3.41 9.81
N ILE A 65 13.61 4.43 9.75
CA ILE A 65 13.52 5.50 10.76
C ILE A 65 13.22 4.92 12.16
N SER A 66 12.33 3.94 12.24
CA SER A 66 11.96 3.31 13.50
C SER A 66 13.11 2.49 14.09
N LEU A 67 13.79 1.68 13.28
CA LEU A 67 14.88 0.81 13.74
C LEU A 67 16.17 1.60 14.03
N CYS A 68 16.39 2.71 13.34
CA CYS A 68 17.52 3.62 13.62
C CYS A 68 17.52 4.10 15.08
N LYS A 69 16.33 4.28 15.70
CA LYS A 69 16.19 4.67 17.12
C LYS A 69 16.72 3.60 18.09
N TYR A 70 16.79 2.35 17.67
CA TYR A 70 17.32 1.21 18.42
C TYR A 70 18.73 0.86 17.98
N ASN A 71 19.40 1.71 17.16
CA ASN A 71 20.70 1.44 16.57
C ASN A 71 20.77 0.06 15.88
N PHE A 72 19.65 -0.42 15.35
CA PHE A 72 19.52 -1.75 14.74
C PHE A 72 19.93 -2.92 15.65
N GLN A 73 19.88 -2.72 16.97
CA GLN A 73 20.23 -3.79 17.92
C GLN A 73 19.16 -4.89 17.89
N CYS A 74 19.61 -6.12 17.66
CA CYS A 74 18.75 -7.27 17.40
C CYS A 74 17.79 -7.58 18.56
N ARG A 75 18.32 -7.73 19.80
CA ARG A 75 17.52 -8.17 20.96
C ARG A 75 16.32 -7.26 21.28
N PRO A 76 16.45 -5.93 21.46
CA PRO A 76 15.31 -5.08 21.79
C PRO A 76 14.35 -4.86 20.60
N ALA A 77 14.83 -5.02 19.36
CA ALA A 77 14.05 -4.79 18.17
C ALA A 77 13.14 -5.97 17.78
N ILE A 78 13.62 -7.22 17.91
CA ILE A 78 12.91 -8.43 17.44
C ILE A 78 11.51 -8.55 18.05
N ALA A 79 11.39 -8.47 19.37
CA ALA A 79 10.08 -8.61 20.04
C ALA A 79 9.07 -7.57 19.52
N LYS A 80 9.54 -6.33 19.30
CA LYS A 80 8.71 -5.26 18.74
C LYS A 80 8.34 -5.49 17.28
N ILE A 81 9.29 -6.00 16.48
CA ILE A 81 9.06 -6.35 15.08
C ILE A 81 7.99 -7.42 14.98
N ILE A 82 8.15 -8.52 15.72
CA ILE A 82 7.21 -9.64 15.72
C ILE A 82 5.83 -9.18 16.21
N LYS A 83 5.78 -8.47 17.34
CA LYS A 83 4.50 -7.93 17.87
C LYS A 83 3.77 -7.10 16.84
N ARG A 84 4.45 -6.16 16.17
CA ARG A 84 3.84 -5.28 15.17
C ARG A 84 3.41 -6.04 13.92
N SER A 85 4.23 -7.00 13.45
CA SER A 85 3.90 -7.85 12.30
C SER A 85 2.64 -8.67 12.58
N LEU A 86 2.60 -9.38 13.71
CA LEU A 86 1.44 -10.18 14.12
C LEU A 86 0.19 -9.33 14.35
N LEU A 87 0.35 -8.14 14.94
CA LEU A 87 -0.80 -7.24 15.17
C LEU A 87 -1.40 -6.75 13.85
N LEU A 88 -0.57 -6.41 12.85
CA LEU A 88 -1.06 -6.03 11.51
C LEU A 88 -1.81 -7.18 10.84
N ILE A 89 -1.27 -8.41 10.90
CA ILE A 89 -1.92 -9.61 10.37
C ILE A 89 -3.24 -9.86 11.09
N PHE A 90 -3.24 -9.80 12.42
CA PHE A 90 -4.45 -10.01 13.23
C PHE A 90 -5.55 -8.99 12.93
N ILE A 91 -5.20 -7.69 12.86
CA ILE A 91 -6.16 -6.64 12.50
C ILE A 91 -6.76 -6.92 11.11
N GLY A 92 -5.93 -7.34 10.14
CA GLY A 92 -6.40 -7.70 8.81
C GLY A 92 -7.38 -8.87 8.83
N LEU A 93 -7.07 -9.94 9.56
CA LEU A 93 -7.96 -11.11 9.69
C LEU A 93 -9.27 -10.74 10.38
N VAL A 94 -9.22 -9.93 11.43
CA VAL A 94 -10.44 -9.46 12.14
C VAL A 94 -11.30 -8.59 11.21
N MET A 95 -10.69 -7.73 10.41
CA MET A 95 -11.40 -6.92 9.41
C MET A 95 -12.12 -7.79 8.37
N GLU A 96 -11.41 -8.74 7.78
CA GLU A 96 -11.99 -9.65 6.77
C GLU A 96 -13.11 -10.50 7.38
N TRP A 97 -12.87 -11.05 8.57
CA TRP A 97 -13.90 -11.78 9.32
C TRP A 97 -15.15 -10.91 9.57
N PHE A 98 -14.96 -9.68 10.02
CA PHE A 98 -16.07 -8.77 10.32
C PHE A 98 -16.92 -8.48 9.08
N ILE A 99 -16.27 -8.13 7.95
CA ILE A 99 -16.96 -7.82 6.70
C ILE A 99 -17.68 -9.06 6.15
N THR A 100 -16.99 -10.21 6.10
CA THR A 100 -17.58 -11.47 5.60
C THR A 100 -18.76 -11.92 6.47
N SER A 101 -18.66 -11.77 7.80
CA SER A 101 -19.71 -12.15 8.75
C SER A 101 -20.96 -11.28 8.61
N ILE A 102 -20.78 -9.98 8.40
CA ILE A 102 -21.90 -9.06 8.17
C ILE A 102 -22.60 -9.37 6.84
N ASP A 103 -21.85 -9.65 5.79
CA ASP A 103 -22.41 -9.91 4.47
C ASP A 103 -23.15 -11.26 4.41
N SER A 104 -22.61 -12.30 5.09
CA SER A 104 -23.20 -13.65 5.12
C SER A 104 -24.29 -13.83 6.18
N GLY A 105 -24.33 -12.95 7.20
CA GLY A 105 -25.17 -13.12 8.38
C GLY A 105 -24.74 -14.26 9.32
N ASN A 106 -23.60 -14.91 9.06
CA ASN A 106 -23.07 -16.01 9.85
C ASN A 106 -21.69 -15.70 10.43
N TYR A 107 -21.63 -15.41 11.71
CA TYR A 107 -20.40 -15.00 12.41
C TYR A 107 -19.44 -16.15 12.71
N PHE A 108 -19.86 -17.38 12.60
CA PHE A 108 -19.06 -18.57 12.94
C PHE A 108 -18.56 -19.33 11.72
N ASP A 109 -18.96 -18.94 10.51
CA ASP A 109 -18.50 -19.57 9.29
C ASP A 109 -17.17 -18.93 8.82
N LEU A 110 -16.08 -19.64 9.07
CA LEU A 110 -14.74 -19.25 8.62
C LEU A 110 -14.34 -19.88 7.29
N SER A 111 -15.23 -20.70 6.69
CA SER A 111 -14.90 -21.45 5.45
C SER A 111 -14.64 -20.58 4.23
N GLN A 112 -15.11 -19.33 4.27
CA GLN A 112 -14.95 -18.34 3.20
C GLN A 112 -14.05 -17.17 3.62
N LEU A 113 -13.38 -17.27 4.78
CA LEU A 113 -12.54 -16.21 5.29
C LEU A 113 -11.29 -16.04 4.42
N ARG A 114 -11.12 -14.86 3.84
CA ARG A 114 -9.90 -14.52 3.08
C ARG A 114 -8.71 -14.39 4.02
N LEU A 115 -7.65 -15.20 3.78
CA LEU A 115 -6.46 -15.25 4.63
C LEU A 115 -5.43 -14.18 4.30
N MET A 116 -5.30 -13.82 3.03
CA MET A 116 -4.36 -12.81 2.57
C MET A 116 -5.09 -11.56 2.11
N GLY A 117 -4.67 -10.40 2.61
CA GLY A 117 -5.23 -9.09 2.26
C GLY A 117 -4.20 -7.99 2.46
N VAL A 118 -4.62 -6.75 2.30
CA VAL A 118 -3.74 -5.58 2.39
C VAL A 118 -2.97 -5.52 3.71
N MET A 119 -3.66 -5.69 4.84
CA MET A 119 -3.06 -5.58 6.18
C MET A 119 -2.13 -6.76 6.48
N GLN A 120 -2.51 -7.97 6.08
CA GLN A 120 -1.70 -9.18 6.22
C GLN A 120 -0.40 -9.05 5.41
N ARG A 121 -0.50 -8.60 4.16
CA ARG A 121 0.69 -8.33 3.32
C ARG A 121 1.58 -7.27 3.94
N LEU A 122 1.03 -6.18 4.46
CA LEU A 122 1.80 -5.16 5.18
C LEU A 122 2.54 -5.76 6.38
N GLY A 123 1.86 -6.60 7.17
CA GLY A 123 2.44 -7.26 8.33
C GLY A 123 3.61 -8.17 7.96
N ILE A 124 3.43 -9.02 6.94
CA ILE A 124 4.44 -9.97 6.47
C ILE A 124 5.65 -9.22 5.87
N CYS A 125 5.41 -8.29 4.94
CA CYS A 125 6.50 -7.55 4.29
C CYS A 125 7.28 -6.68 5.28
N TYR A 126 6.58 -6.04 6.25
CA TYR A 126 7.22 -5.33 7.34
C TYR A 126 8.09 -6.26 8.18
N GLY A 127 7.54 -7.40 8.62
CA GLY A 127 8.23 -8.36 9.47
C GLY A 127 9.51 -8.89 8.83
N ILE A 128 9.43 -9.37 7.58
CA ILE A 128 10.59 -9.88 6.83
C ILE A 128 11.64 -8.77 6.65
N THR A 129 11.24 -7.60 6.15
CA THR A 129 12.20 -6.50 5.90
C THR A 129 12.86 -6.02 7.20
N ALA A 130 12.09 -5.90 8.29
CA ALA A 130 12.61 -5.43 9.57
C ALA A 130 13.52 -6.46 10.24
N LEU A 131 13.23 -7.76 10.13
CA LEU A 131 14.12 -8.84 10.61
C LEU A 131 15.43 -8.88 9.82
N LEU A 132 15.35 -8.76 8.50
CA LEU A 132 16.55 -8.63 7.67
C LEU A 132 17.37 -7.40 8.06
N ALA A 133 16.72 -6.27 8.38
CA ALA A 133 17.42 -5.03 8.75
C ALA A 133 18.25 -5.13 10.03
N VAL A 134 17.89 -6.01 10.96
CA VAL A 134 18.65 -6.22 12.20
C VAL A 134 19.63 -7.40 12.11
N THR A 135 19.60 -8.19 11.03
CA THR A 135 20.45 -9.40 10.87
C THR A 135 21.50 -9.26 9.80
N ILE A 136 21.26 -8.49 8.72
CA ILE A 136 22.21 -8.34 7.61
C ILE A 136 22.67 -6.90 7.41
N PRO A 137 23.88 -6.68 6.87
CA PRO A 137 24.37 -5.33 6.57
C PRO A 137 23.48 -4.61 5.54
N HIS A 138 23.09 -3.36 5.81
CA HIS A 138 22.18 -2.57 4.99
C HIS A 138 22.69 -2.34 3.55
N LYS A 139 24.00 -2.42 3.32
CA LYS A 139 24.57 -2.34 1.95
C LYS A 139 24.12 -3.48 1.04
N ARG A 140 23.64 -4.60 1.62
CA ARG A 140 23.12 -5.76 0.88
C ARG A 140 21.64 -5.66 0.54
N PHE A 141 20.91 -4.63 1.05
CA PHE A 141 19.47 -4.51 0.84
C PHE A 141 19.09 -4.31 -0.62
N MET A 142 19.73 -3.37 -1.33
CA MET A 142 19.44 -3.14 -2.74
C MET A 142 19.79 -4.37 -3.61
N PRO A 143 20.99 -4.97 -3.50
CA PRO A 143 21.28 -6.23 -4.20
C PRO A 143 20.28 -7.35 -3.90
N LEU A 144 19.89 -7.54 -2.65
CA LEU A 144 18.93 -8.57 -2.27
C LEU A 144 17.54 -8.29 -2.85
N ALA A 145 17.08 -7.04 -2.83
CA ALA A 145 15.82 -6.66 -3.45
C ALA A 145 15.82 -6.97 -4.95
N ILE A 146 16.91 -6.67 -5.64
CA ILE A 146 17.07 -6.99 -7.08
C ILE A 146 17.06 -8.52 -7.29
N ILE A 147 17.77 -9.28 -6.48
CA ILE A 147 17.79 -10.75 -6.57
C ILE A 147 16.38 -11.33 -6.41
N LEU A 148 15.61 -10.85 -5.41
CA LEU A 148 14.23 -11.30 -5.20
C LEU A 148 13.33 -10.99 -6.41
N LEU A 149 13.50 -9.80 -7.04
CA LEU A 149 12.76 -9.44 -8.25
C LEU A 149 13.14 -10.33 -9.44
N VAL A 150 14.45 -10.62 -9.61
CA VAL A 150 14.93 -11.50 -10.70
C VAL A 150 14.43 -12.93 -10.49
N VAL A 151 14.53 -13.46 -9.28
CA VAL A 151 14.01 -14.82 -8.97
C VAL A 151 12.51 -14.90 -9.25
N TYR A 152 11.73 -13.92 -8.82
CA TYR A 152 10.31 -13.89 -9.08
C TYR A 152 9.99 -13.76 -10.58
N PHE A 153 10.76 -12.95 -11.32
CA PHE A 153 10.64 -12.85 -12.77
C PHE A 153 10.88 -14.19 -13.47
N ILE A 154 11.90 -14.93 -13.03
CA ILE A 154 12.20 -16.27 -13.55
C ILE A 154 11.02 -17.24 -13.30
N PHE A 155 10.43 -17.23 -12.11
CA PHE A 155 9.23 -18.02 -11.82
C PHE A 155 8.07 -17.65 -12.76
N GLN A 156 7.87 -16.38 -13.03
CA GLN A 156 6.82 -15.93 -13.97
C GLN A 156 7.08 -16.36 -15.40
N LEU A 157 8.34 -16.32 -15.87
CA LEU A 157 8.70 -16.71 -17.24
C LEU A 157 8.43 -18.20 -17.51
N PHE A 158 8.80 -19.07 -16.57
CA PHE A 158 8.67 -20.52 -16.77
C PHE A 158 7.31 -21.09 -16.37
N GLY A 159 6.46 -20.32 -15.70
CA GLY A 159 5.21 -20.77 -15.13
C GLY A 159 3.96 -20.07 -15.68
N ASN A 160 3.94 -19.62 -16.93
CA ASN A 160 2.83 -18.86 -17.54
C ASN A 160 2.36 -17.68 -16.66
N GLY A 161 3.32 -17.11 -15.89
CA GLY A 161 3.04 -16.19 -14.80
C GLY A 161 2.49 -14.84 -15.25
N PHE A 162 2.54 -14.50 -16.54
CA PHE A 162 1.98 -13.26 -17.08
C PHE A 162 0.57 -13.46 -17.67
N GLU A 163 0.17 -14.69 -17.92
CA GLU A 163 -1.11 -14.98 -18.52
C GLU A 163 -2.25 -14.95 -17.51
N LYS A 164 -3.41 -14.50 -17.99
CA LYS A 164 -4.66 -14.56 -17.23
C LYS A 164 -5.31 -15.92 -17.44
N SER A 165 -4.74 -16.95 -16.84
CA SER A 165 -5.18 -18.34 -17.00
C SER A 165 -5.19 -19.08 -15.66
N VAL A 166 -5.83 -20.25 -15.64
CA VAL A 166 -5.83 -21.16 -14.49
C VAL A 166 -4.45 -21.80 -14.26
N ASP A 167 -3.62 -21.86 -15.29
CA ASP A 167 -2.28 -22.44 -15.27
C ASP A 167 -1.22 -21.42 -14.86
N ASN A 168 -1.64 -20.22 -14.45
CA ASN A 168 -0.73 -19.20 -13.93
C ASN A 168 -0.08 -19.67 -12.63
N ILE A 169 1.26 -19.77 -12.62
CA ILE A 169 2.02 -20.31 -11.48
C ILE A 169 1.75 -19.55 -10.17
N VAL A 170 1.48 -18.23 -10.23
CA VAL A 170 1.18 -17.43 -9.05
C VAL A 170 -0.14 -17.90 -8.43
N GLY A 171 -1.18 -18.04 -9.26
CA GLY A 171 -2.49 -18.52 -8.82
C GLY A 171 -2.46 -19.98 -8.38
N MET A 172 -1.71 -20.84 -9.05
CA MET A 172 -1.56 -22.26 -8.68
C MET A 172 -0.93 -22.41 -7.30
N ILE A 173 0.16 -21.69 -7.01
CA ILE A 173 0.84 -21.75 -5.70
C ILE A 173 -0.05 -21.15 -4.62
N ASP A 174 -0.67 -20.00 -4.87
CA ASP A 174 -1.57 -19.36 -3.91
C ASP A 174 -2.76 -20.26 -3.59
N SER A 175 -3.38 -20.89 -4.60
CA SER A 175 -4.50 -21.83 -4.41
C SER A 175 -4.08 -23.10 -3.67
N ALA A 176 -2.90 -23.63 -3.94
CA ALA A 176 -2.38 -24.83 -3.27
C ALA A 176 -2.09 -24.59 -1.78
N ILE A 177 -1.66 -23.37 -1.40
CA ILE A 177 -1.29 -23.05 -0.01
C ILE A 177 -2.48 -22.52 0.78
N LEU A 178 -3.25 -21.58 0.20
CA LEU A 178 -4.35 -20.91 0.88
C LEU A 178 -5.68 -21.69 0.79
N GLY A 179 -5.87 -22.43 -0.30
CA GLY A 179 -7.16 -22.98 -0.70
C GLY A 179 -8.01 -21.93 -1.43
N ALA A 180 -8.74 -22.36 -2.45
CA ALA A 180 -9.53 -21.48 -3.32
C ALA A 180 -10.59 -20.66 -2.56
N ASN A 181 -11.15 -21.20 -1.49
CA ASN A 181 -12.18 -20.53 -0.68
C ASN A 181 -11.62 -19.38 0.18
N HIS A 182 -10.31 -19.36 0.43
CA HIS A 182 -9.62 -18.38 1.26
C HIS A 182 -8.87 -17.32 0.46
N MET A 183 -9.05 -17.31 -0.87
CA MET A 183 -8.47 -16.35 -1.80
C MET A 183 -9.45 -15.22 -2.14
N TYR A 184 -8.92 -14.16 -2.74
CA TYR A 184 -9.71 -13.04 -3.25
C TYR A 184 -10.83 -13.53 -4.18
N LEU A 185 -12.06 -13.09 -3.92
CA LEU A 185 -13.26 -13.55 -4.64
C LEU A 185 -13.37 -15.09 -4.71
N GLN A 186 -12.93 -15.78 -3.65
CA GLN A 186 -13.03 -17.24 -3.52
C GLN A 186 -12.42 -17.99 -4.73
N GLY A 187 -11.25 -17.56 -5.15
CA GLY A 187 -10.55 -18.15 -6.28
C GLY A 187 -11.18 -17.90 -7.66
N ARG A 188 -12.25 -17.11 -7.77
CA ARG A 188 -12.84 -16.71 -9.07
C ARG A 188 -11.91 -15.82 -9.90
N GLN A 189 -10.95 -15.16 -9.25
CA GLN A 189 -9.80 -14.55 -9.94
C GLN A 189 -8.70 -15.58 -10.06
N PHE A 190 -7.99 -15.58 -11.19
CA PHE A 190 -6.91 -16.55 -11.44
C PHE A 190 -5.74 -16.41 -10.46
N VAL A 191 -5.57 -15.23 -9.84
CA VAL A 191 -4.54 -14.94 -8.84
C VAL A 191 -5.12 -14.08 -7.73
N ASP A 192 -4.61 -14.22 -6.51
CA ASP A 192 -4.89 -13.29 -5.41
C ASP A 192 -3.95 -12.07 -5.52
N PRO A 193 -4.46 -10.83 -5.63
CA PRO A 193 -3.62 -9.63 -5.71
C PRO A 193 -2.68 -9.46 -4.52
N GLU A 194 -3.04 -10.00 -3.36
CA GLU A 194 -2.23 -10.00 -2.13
C GLU A 194 -1.72 -11.39 -1.76
N GLY A 195 -1.61 -12.33 -2.73
CA GLY A 195 -1.22 -13.72 -2.52
C GLY A 195 0.19 -13.93 -1.94
N ILE A 196 0.52 -15.18 -1.65
CA ILE A 196 1.78 -15.57 -0.99
C ILE A 196 2.96 -15.36 -1.93
N LEU A 197 2.88 -15.88 -3.16
CA LEU A 197 4.00 -15.81 -4.08
C LEU A 197 4.33 -14.36 -4.48
N SER A 198 3.31 -13.54 -4.74
CA SER A 198 3.48 -12.11 -5.04
C SER A 198 3.96 -11.28 -3.83
N THR A 199 4.04 -11.87 -2.64
CA THR A 199 4.67 -11.24 -1.47
C THR A 199 6.19 -11.11 -1.63
N ILE A 200 6.85 -11.96 -2.43
CA ILE A 200 8.29 -11.87 -2.72
C ILE A 200 8.67 -10.49 -3.32
N PRO A 201 8.10 -10.08 -4.46
CA PRO A 201 8.37 -8.76 -5.02
C PRO A 201 7.85 -7.61 -4.14
N ALA A 202 6.80 -7.84 -3.35
CA ALA A 202 6.31 -6.87 -2.39
C ALA A 202 7.31 -6.61 -1.23
N VAL A 203 8.04 -7.62 -0.75
CA VAL A 203 9.16 -7.46 0.18
C VAL A 203 10.26 -6.62 -0.46
N SER A 204 10.61 -6.87 -1.73
CA SER A 204 11.59 -6.08 -2.46
C SER A 204 11.22 -4.61 -2.51
N GLN A 205 9.95 -4.29 -2.71
CA GLN A 205 9.43 -2.93 -2.70
C GLN A 205 9.66 -2.23 -1.35
N VAL A 206 9.38 -2.92 -0.25
CA VAL A 206 9.63 -2.40 1.11
C VAL A 206 11.13 -2.23 1.36
N MET A 207 11.98 -3.14 0.87
CA MET A 207 13.44 -3.04 0.96
C MET A 207 14.00 -1.84 0.19
N ILE A 208 13.49 -1.55 -1.00
CA ILE A 208 13.84 -0.34 -1.76
C ILE A 208 13.46 0.92 -0.97
N GLY A 209 12.26 0.94 -0.41
CA GLY A 209 11.82 2.00 0.49
C GLY A 209 12.74 2.16 1.71
N PHE A 210 13.18 1.07 2.31
CA PHE A 210 14.14 1.08 3.43
C PHE A 210 15.47 1.73 3.05
N VAL A 211 16.01 1.45 1.86
CA VAL A 211 17.23 2.08 1.34
C VAL A 211 17.03 3.59 1.16
N CYS A 212 15.88 4.02 0.64
CA CYS A 212 15.53 5.45 0.55
C CYS A 212 15.43 6.08 1.95
N GLY A 213 14.90 5.36 2.94
CA GLY A 213 14.87 5.78 4.34
C GLY A 213 16.26 6.02 4.92
N LYS A 214 17.23 5.14 4.58
CA LYS A 214 18.64 5.32 4.92
C LYS A 214 19.21 6.61 4.36
N ILE A 215 18.99 6.88 3.08
CA ILE A 215 19.44 8.11 2.42
C ILE A 215 18.88 9.36 3.12
N ILE A 216 17.58 9.33 3.47
CA ILE A 216 16.91 10.44 4.14
C ILE A 216 17.53 10.76 5.52
N ILE A 217 17.92 9.73 6.27
CA ILE A 217 18.47 9.92 7.63
C ILE A 217 19.96 10.22 7.60
N ASP A 218 20.74 9.48 6.81
CA ASP A 218 22.20 9.58 6.80
C ASP A 218 22.70 10.88 6.14
N ILE A 219 22.04 11.33 5.10
CA ILE A 219 22.38 12.59 4.41
C ILE A 219 21.74 13.76 5.15
N LYS A 220 22.54 14.70 5.66
CA LYS A 220 22.06 15.88 6.41
C LYS A 220 21.57 17.02 5.51
N ASP A 221 22.24 17.19 4.37
CA ASP A 221 21.92 18.21 3.39
C ASP A 221 20.66 17.87 2.59
N ASN A 222 19.71 18.80 2.54
CA ASN A 222 18.43 18.58 1.84
C ASN A 222 18.61 18.47 0.33
N ASP A 223 19.51 19.26 -0.27
CA ASP A 223 19.71 19.25 -1.73
C ASP A 223 20.32 17.92 -2.19
N ARG A 224 21.32 17.43 -1.47
CA ARG A 224 21.88 16.09 -1.71
C ARG A 224 20.89 14.98 -1.48
N ARG A 225 20.03 15.14 -0.47
CA ARG A 225 18.96 14.16 -0.16
C ARG A 225 17.97 14.09 -1.31
N MET A 226 17.49 15.23 -1.78
CA MET A 226 16.59 15.33 -2.93
C MET A 226 17.24 14.79 -4.20
N LEU A 227 18.50 15.16 -4.48
CA LEU A 227 19.24 14.67 -5.64
C LEU A 227 19.35 13.15 -5.65
N ASN A 228 19.72 12.52 -4.52
CA ASN A 228 19.80 11.06 -4.44
C ASN A 228 18.45 10.38 -4.64
N LEU A 229 17.37 10.90 -4.02
CA LEU A 229 16.02 10.37 -4.22
C LEU A 229 15.57 10.54 -5.68
N PHE A 230 15.89 11.66 -6.29
CA PHE A 230 15.60 11.92 -7.70
C PHE A 230 16.36 10.95 -8.62
N LEU A 231 17.65 10.74 -8.41
CA LEU A 231 18.48 9.82 -9.20
C LEU A 231 17.97 8.38 -9.08
N ILE A 232 17.73 7.90 -7.85
CA ILE A 232 17.17 6.56 -7.62
C ILE A 232 15.79 6.46 -8.24
N GLY A 233 14.93 7.45 -8.00
CA GLY A 233 13.55 7.45 -8.50
C GLY A 233 13.51 7.41 -10.03
N THR A 234 14.31 8.24 -10.71
CA THR A 234 14.39 8.28 -12.18
C THR A 234 14.94 6.96 -12.72
N THR A 235 16.01 6.42 -12.12
CA THR A 235 16.59 5.14 -12.53
C THR A 235 15.59 4.01 -12.40
N LEU A 236 14.91 3.88 -11.25
CA LEU A 236 13.91 2.82 -11.03
C LEU A 236 12.72 2.95 -11.98
N LEU A 237 12.24 4.17 -12.20
CA LEU A 237 11.14 4.45 -13.12
C LEU A 237 11.52 4.04 -14.55
N PHE A 238 12.70 4.46 -15.01
CA PHE A 238 13.16 4.17 -16.38
C PHE A 238 13.43 2.68 -16.59
N VAL A 239 14.12 2.03 -15.64
CA VAL A 239 14.36 0.58 -15.68
C VAL A 239 13.05 -0.20 -15.62
N GLY A 240 12.11 0.20 -14.75
CA GLY A 240 10.78 -0.41 -14.65
C GLY A 240 9.98 -0.26 -15.95
N TYR A 241 10.03 0.91 -16.59
CA TYR A 241 9.42 1.15 -17.89
C TYR A 241 10.05 0.30 -19.00
N LEU A 242 11.38 0.26 -19.10
CA LEU A 242 12.04 -0.60 -20.09
C LEU A 242 11.76 -2.09 -19.85
N LEU A 243 11.77 -2.52 -18.59
CA LEU A 243 11.46 -3.91 -18.25
C LEU A 243 10.00 -4.26 -18.59
N SER A 244 9.08 -3.30 -18.66
CA SER A 244 7.68 -3.57 -18.97
C SER A 244 7.43 -4.14 -20.36
N TYR A 245 8.39 -4.02 -21.27
CA TYR A 245 8.35 -4.68 -22.59
C TYR A 245 8.56 -6.19 -22.53
N ALA A 246 9.26 -6.69 -21.49
CA ALA A 246 9.49 -8.12 -21.28
C ALA A 246 8.69 -8.69 -20.10
N CYS A 247 8.28 -7.83 -19.18
CA CYS A 247 7.54 -8.15 -17.96
C CYS A 247 6.39 -7.15 -17.82
N PRO A 248 5.17 -7.46 -18.27
CA PRO A 248 4.05 -6.54 -18.28
C PRO A 248 3.81 -5.89 -16.91
N LEU A 249 3.41 -4.60 -16.92
CA LEU A 249 2.99 -3.92 -15.70
C LEU A 249 1.70 -4.55 -15.19
N ASN A 250 1.76 -5.24 -14.08
CA ASN A 250 0.59 -5.92 -13.54
C ASN A 250 0.57 -5.86 -12.02
N LYS A 251 -0.44 -5.15 -11.48
CA LYS A 251 -0.65 -5.02 -10.04
C LYS A 251 -1.06 -6.33 -9.38
N ARG A 252 -1.88 -7.15 -10.04
CA ARG A 252 -2.39 -8.40 -9.47
C ARG A 252 -1.29 -9.43 -9.27
N LEU A 253 -0.33 -9.43 -10.18
CA LEU A 253 0.88 -10.25 -10.12
C LEU A 253 1.98 -9.61 -9.28
N TRP A 254 1.88 -8.32 -8.99
CA TRP A 254 2.94 -7.52 -8.37
C TRP A 254 4.25 -7.64 -9.16
N SER A 255 4.16 -7.51 -10.50
CA SER A 255 5.27 -7.80 -11.40
C SER A 255 6.53 -6.96 -11.09
N PRO A 256 7.74 -7.47 -11.36
CA PRO A 256 8.99 -6.74 -11.14
C PRO A 256 9.05 -5.35 -11.79
N SER A 257 8.54 -5.23 -13.02
CA SER A 257 8.41 -3.94 -13.72
C SER A 257 7.50 -2.97 -12.96
N PHE A 258 6.37 -3.47 -12.44
CA PHE A 258 5.42 -2.70 -11.62
C PHE A 258 6.07 -2.22 -10.31
N VAL A 259 6.83 -3.08 -9.62
CA VAL A 259 7.57 -2.70 -8.40
C VAL A 259 8.56 -1.58 -8.67
N LEU A 260 9.40 -1.72 -9.71
CA LEU A 260 10.41 -0.73 -10.03
C LEU A 260 9.77 0.61 -10.43
N LEU A 261 8.76 0.59 -11.29
CA LEU A 261 8.05 1.78 -11.74
C LEU A 261 7.38 2.51 -10.56
N THR A 262 6.67 1.79 -9.70
CA THR A 262 5.97 2.39 -8.56
C THR A 262 6.91 2.88 -7.47
N CYS A 263 8.03 2.20 -7.21
CA CYS A 263 9.10 2.71 -6.35
C CYS A 263 9.73 3.98 -6.92
N GLY A 264 9.94 4.03 -8.24
CA GLY A 264 10.46 5.20 -8.93
C GLY A 264 9.56 6.41 -8.73
N ILE A 265 8.27 6.26 -9.02
CA ILE A 265 7.27 7.33 -8.82
C ILE A 265 7.21 7.76 -7.34
N ALA A 266 7.24 6.82 -6.40
CA ALA A 266 7.19 7.12 -4.98
C ALA A 266 8.42 7.93 -4.51
N ALA A 267 9.62 7.57 -4.97
CA ALA A 267 10.86 8.30 -4.65
C ALA A 267 10.86 9.72 -5.23
N LEU A 268 10.42 9.88 -6.49
CA LEU A 268 10.28 11.19 -7.15
C LEU A 268 9.24 12.06 -6.44
N SER A 269 8.09 11.50 -6.08
CA SER A 269 7.04 12.20 -5.34
C SER A 269 7.55 12.68 -3.98
N LEU A 270 8.33 11.85 -3.29
CA LEU A 270 8.92 12.23 -2.01
C LEU A 270 9.97 13.32 -2.17
N ALA A 271 10.82 13.26 -3.20
CA ALA A 271 11.80 14.31 -3.51
C ALA A 271 11.12 15.66 -3.77
N LEU A 272 10.02 15.64 -4.55
CA LEU A 272 9.21 16.82 -4.83
C LEU A 272 8.60 17.42 -3.56
N LEU A 273 7.99 16.58 -2.71
CA LEU A 273 7.39 17.05 -1.45
C LEU A 273 8.44 17.55 -0.45
N LEU A 274 9.63 16.94 -0.40
CA LEU A 274 10.76 17.48 0.37
C LEU A 274 11.11 18.89 -0.09
N TYR A 275 11.18 19.14 -1.40
CA TYR A 275 11.43 20.46 -1.93
C TYR A 275 10.36 21.47 -1.54
N ILE A 276 9.08 21.13 -1.78
CA ILE A 276 7.97 22.07 -1.55
C ILE A 276 7.78 22.34 -0.06
N ILE A 277 7.79 21.28 0.78
CA ILE A 277 7.43 21.38 2.19
C ILE A 277 8.62 21.72 3.08
N ASP A 278 9.75 21.00 2.92
CA ASP A 278 10.86 21.10 3.86
C ASP A 278 11.88 22.17 3.44
N VAL A 279 12.07 22.43 2.11
CA VAL A 279 12.97 23.47 1.62
C VAL A 279 12.23 24.79 1.45
N LYS A 280 11.15 24.82 0.67
CA LYS A 280 10.36 26.05 0.41
C LYS A 280 9.43 26.42 1.55
N GLN A 281 9.28 25.58 2.60
CA GLN A 281 8.45 25.80 3.78
C GLN A 281 6.95 26.07 3.46
N ASN A 282 6.46 25.62 2.31
CA ASN A 282 5.06 25.78 1.93
C ASN A 282 4.22 24.63 2.52
N LYS A 283 3.65 24.87 3.71
CA LYS A 283 2.94 23.85 4.51
C LYS A 283 1.42 23.97 4.43
N LYS A 284 0.88 25.15 4.08
CA LYS A 284 -0.55 25.46 4.21
C LYS A 284 -1.46 24.52 3.42
N TRP A 285 -1.06 24.17 2.19
CA TRP A 285 -1.85 23.33 1.30
C TRP A 285 -1.89 21.85 1.67
N PHE A 286 -1.01 21.41 2.54
CA PHE A 286 -0.83 19.99 2.86
C PHE A 286 -1.42 19.55 4.19
N SER A 287 -2.01 20.46 4.98
CA SER A 287 -2.58 20.16 6.30
C SER A 287 -3.70 19.12 6.25
N PHE A 288 -4.47 19.08 5.17
CA PHE A 288 -5.49 18.05 4.94
C PHE A 288 -4.86 16.66 4.86
N PHE A 289 -3.82 16.50 4.05
CA PHE A 289 -3.13 15.21 3.91
C PHE A 289 -2.31 14.84 5.15
N GLU A 290 -1.80 15.82 5.88
CA GLU A 290 -1.14 15.56 7.17
C GLU A 290 -2.08 14.85 8.16
N ALA A 291 -3.37 15.19 8.15
CA ALA A 291 -4.36 14.54 8.99
C ALA A 291 -4.47 13.04 8.73
N PHE A 292 -4.47 12.63 7.47
CA PHE A 292 -4.44 11.20 7.08
C PHE A 292 -3.09 10.54 7.38
N GLY A 293 -1.99 11.25 7.14
CA GLY A 293 -0.64 10.72 7.33
C GLY A 293 -0.21 10.57 8.79
N ALA A 294 -0.89 11.24 9.71
CA ALA A 294 -0.64 11.15 11.15
C ALA A 294 -1.02 9.79 11.75
N ASN A 295 -2.16 9.24 11.32
CA ASN A 295 -2.71 7.95 11.76
C ASN A 295 -3.18 7.09 10.58
N PRO A 296 -2.31 6.77 9.62
CA PRO A 296 -2.72 6.20 8.32
C PRO A 296 -3.44 4.87 8.45
N LEU A 297 -2.95 3.97 9.31
CA LEU A 297 -3.54 2.65 9.50
C LEU A 297 -4.90 2.72 10.18
N VAL A 298 -5.06 3.59 11.18
CA VAL A 298 -6.33 3.77 11.89
C VAL A 298 -7.41 4.27 10.93
N ILE A 299 -7.08 5.29 10.13
CA ILE A 299 -8.03 5.86 9.16
C ILE A 299 -8.37 4.84 8.08
N TYR A 300 -7.38 4.05 7.60
CA TYR A 300 -7.62 2.99 6.64
C TYR A 300 -8.55 1.90 7.19
N VAL A 301 -8.28 1.38 8.39
CA VAL A 301 -9.13 0.37 9.05
C VAL A 301 -10.54 0.91 9.26
N PHE A 302 -10.66 2.15 9.76
CA PHE A 302 -11.95 2.81 9.93
C PHE A 302 -12.70 2.93 8.59
N SER A 303 -12.02 3.32 7.51
CA SER A 303 -12.64 3.44 6.20
C SER A 303 -13.17 2.11 5.66
N CYS A 304 -12.44 1.00 5.88
CA CYS A 304 -12.89 -0.33 5.47
C CYS A 304 -14.13 -0.77 6.26
N ILE A 305 -14.13 -0.60 7.59
CA ILE A 305 -15.26 -0.95 8.44
C ILE A 305 -16.48 -0.08 8.12
N ALA A 306 -16.29 1.24 8.06
CA ALA A 306 -17.38 2.18 7.75
C ALA A 306 -17.94 1.94 6.34
N GLY A 307 -17.09 1.70 5.33
CA GLY A 307 -17.52 1.35 3.98
C GLY A 307 -18.35 0.08 3.93
N GLY A 308 -17.88 -1.00 4.59
CA GLY A 308 -18.62 -2.26 4.69
C GLY A 308 -19.99 -2.08 5.34
N LEU A 309 -20.08 -1.34 6.47
CA LEU A 309 -21.35 -1.05 7.15
C LEU A 309 -22.31 -0.23 6.27
N LEU A 310 -21.82 0.79 5.55
CA LEU A 310 -22.66 1.58 4.65
C LEU A 310 -23.20 0.75 3.48
N VAL A 311 -22.43 -0.21 2.99
CA VAL A 311 -22.88 -1.16 1.95
C VAL A 311 -23.92 -2.11 2.53
N HIS A 312 -23.66 -2.73 3.70
CA HIS A 312 -24.58 -3.66 4.37
C HIS A 312 -25.94 -3.02 4.67
N TRP A 313 -25.96 -1.80 5.19
CA TRP A 313 -27.21 -1.08 5.46
C TRP A 313 -27.85 -0.44 4.22
N HIS A 314 -27.35 -0.73 3.03
CA HIS A 314 -27.80 -0.14 1.76
C HIS A 314 -27.73 1.41 1.68
N ILE A 315 -27.11 2.08 2.64
CA ILE A 315 -26.93 3.54 2.66
C ILE A 315 -26.10 3.98 1.46
N HIS A 316 -25.04 3.23 1.14
CA HIS A 316 -24.22 3.46 -0.04
C HIS A 316 -25.06 3.55 -1.32
N THR A 317 -25.90 2.55 -1.57
CA THR A 317 -26.77 2.49 -2.76
C THR A 317 -27.83 3.58 -2.73
N ALA A 318 -28.44 3.84 -1.57
CA ALA A 318 -29.47 4.88 -1.41
C ALA A 318 -28.90 6.29 -1.69
N VAL A 319 -27.76 6.63 -1.13
CA VAL A 319 -27.10 7.94 -1.36
C VAL A 319 -26.69 8.09 -2.82
N PHE A 320 -26.11 7.05 -3.42
CA PHE A 320 -25.73 7.11 -4.82
C PHE A 320 -26.96 7.25 -5.73
N SER A 321 -27.93 6.34 -5.62
CA SER A 321 -29.05 6.24 -6.57
C SER A 321 -30.09 7.38 -6.42
N ASN A 322 -30.37 7.81 -5.19
CA ASN A 322 -31.42 8.77 -4.91
C ASN A 322 -30.95 10.23 -4.85
N LEU A 323 -29.66 10.45 -4.58
CA LEU A 323 -29.10 11.79 -4.43
C LEU A 323 -28.06 12.13 -5.49
N LEU A 324 -26.97 11.35 -5.57
CA LEU A 324 -25.81 11.75 -6.38
C LEU A 324 -25.98 11.47 -7.86
N ASN A 325 -26.59 10.33 -8.22
CA ASN A 325 -26.81 9.97 -9.62
C ASN A 325 -27.81 10.89 -10.32
N PRO A 326 -28.95 11.28 -9.72
CA PRO A 326 -29.88 12.26 -10.35
C PRO A 326 -29.28 13.65 -10.51
N LEU A 327 -28.38 14.07 -9.56
CA LEU A 327 -27.77 15.41 -9.61
C LEU A 327 -26.57 15.49 -10.55
N PHE A 328 -25.75 14.44 -10.61
CA PHE A 328 -24.43 14.47 -11.23
C PHE A 328 -24.22 13.42 -12.32
N GLY A 329 -25.18 12.53 -12.54
CA GLY A 329 -25.04 11.40 -13.46
C GLY A 329 -24.14 10.29 -12.91
N ASN A 330 -24.00 9.20 -13.67
CA ASN A 330 -23.35 7.98 -13.20
C ASN A 330 -21.87 8.16 -12.80
N TYR A 331 -21.04 8.69 -13.70
CA TYR A 331 -19.59 8.80 -13.49
C TYR A 331 -19.22 9.84 -12.43
N PHE A 332 -19.75 11.06 -12.57
CA PHE A 332 -19.43 12.14 -11.66
C PHE A 332 -20.10 11.92 -10.30
N GLY A 333 -21.31 11.38 -10.25
CA GLY A 333 -22.00 11.00 -9.02
C GLY A 333 -21.23 9.90 -8.25
N SER A 334 -20.67 8.90 -8.97
CA SER A 334 -19.82 7.87 -8.36
C SER A 334 -18.54 8.45 -7.77
N PHE A 335 -17.89 9.36 -8.48
CA PHE A 335 -16.73 10.10 -7.99
C PHE A 335 -17.06 10.96 -6.77
N MET A 336 -18.17 11.71 -6.81
CA MET A 336 -18.61 12.56 -5.69
C MET A 336 -18.91 11.75 -4.43
N TYR A 337 -19.45 10.53 -4.55
CA TYR A 337 -19.59 9.63 -3.41
C TYR A 337 -18.23 9.35 -2.75
N GLY A 338 -17.23 8.98 -3.55
CA GLY A 338 -15.86 8.76 -3.06
C GLY A 338 -15.28 10.00 -2.37
N VAL A 339 -15.51 11.20 -2.93
CA VAL A 339 -15.07 12.47 -2.33
C VAL A 339 -15.76 12.71 -0.98
N PHE A 340 -17.07 12.55 -0.89
CA PHE A 340 -17.79 12.71 0.38
C PHE A 340 -17.35 11.69 1.43
N PHE A 341 -17.13 10.45 1.03
CA PHE A 341 -16.61 9.42 1.93
C PHE A 341 -15.17 9.72 2.38
N LEU A 342 -14.34 10.26 1.48
CA LEU A 342 -13.00 10.74 1.82
C LEU A 342 -13.05 11.88 2.84
N LEU A 343 -13.91 12.87 2.65
CA LEU A 343 -14.08 13.98 3.59
C LEU A 343 -14.59 13.50 4.95
N PHE A 344 -15.51 12.56 4.98
CA PHE A 344 -15.99 11.93 6.21
C PHE A 344 -14.83 11.27 7.00
N ASN A 345 -13.98 10.49 6.31
CA ASN A 345 -12.78 9.89 6.92
C ASN A 345 -11.76 10.96 7.33
N GLY A 346 -11.65 12.03 6.53
CA GLY A 346 -10.78 13.17 6.81
C GLY A 346 -11.16 13.92 8.10
N LEU A 347 -12.44 13.95 8.45
CA LEU A 347 -12.92 14.53 9.70
C LEU A 347 -12.35 13.76 10.92
N LEU A 348 -12.36 12.43 10.88
CA LEU A 348 -11.71 11.61 11.90
C LEU A 348 -10.21 11.93 11.99
N GLY A 349 -9.52 11.95 10.85
CA GLY A 349 -8.10 12.29 10.78
C GLY A 349 -7.79 13.67 11.37
N TYR A 350 -8.62 14.68 11.06
CA TYR A 350 -8.50 16.02 11.58
C TYR A 350 -8.68 16.08 13.11
N VAL A 351 -9.70 15.40 13.64
CA VAL A 351 -9.96 15.34 15.09
C VAL A 351 -8.77 14.70 15.83
N LEU A 352 -8.24 13.57 15.31
CA LEU A 352 -7.07 12.91 15.88
C LEU A 352 -5.83 13.81 15.85
N LEU A 353 -5.58 14.49 14.73
CA LEU A 353 -4.45 15.40 14.58
C LEU A 353 -4.57 16.59 15.52
N LYS A 354 -5.74 17.24 15.60
CA LYS A 354 -6.01 18.39 16.48
C LYS A 354 -5.83 18.04 17.97
N ARG A 355 -6.25 16.84 18.36
CA ARG A 355 -6.08 16.32 19.72
C ARG A 355 -4.68 15.76 19.99
N LYS A 356 -3.77 15.78 18.98
CA LYS A 356 -2.40 15.23 19.06
C LYS A 356 -2.38 13.74 19.43
N ILE A 357 -3.40 13.00 19.03
CA ILE A 357 -3.48 11.55 19.24
C ILE A 357 -2.77 10.85 18.08
N TYR A 358 -1.69 10.13 18.38
CA TYR A 358 -0.90 9.38 17.41
C TYR A 358 -0.89 7.90 17.84
N ILE A 359 -1.69 7.08 17.18
CA ILE A 359 -1.77 5.65 17.44
C ILE A 359 -0.64 4.95 16.68
N LYS A 360 0.32 4.43 17.43
CA LYS A 360 1.48 3.69 16.89
C LYS A 360 1.27 2.21 17.19
N LEU A 361 1.23 1.42 16.12
CA LEU A 361 1.27 -0.04 16.20
C LEU A 361 2.71 -0.53 16.32
#